data_213b40ef7e5182219a770ba7f91c8649
#
_entry.id   213b40ef7e5182219a770ba7f91c8649
#
_cell.length_a   1.000
_cell.length_b   1.000
_cell.length_c   1.000
_cell.angle_alpha   90.00
_cell.angle_beta   90.00
_cell.angle_gamma   90.00
#
_symmetry.space_group_name_H-M   'P 1'
#
loop_
_entity.id
_entity.type
_entity.pdbx_description
1 polymer ?
#
loop_
_entity_poly.entity_id
_entity_poly.type
_entity_poly.pdbx_seq_one_letter_code
_entity_poly.pdbx_strand_id
1 'polypeptide(L)'
;VAKVLPGSNIMKGNAGWLVRNGKFVPFDADGALRIPTDNQMLILDQDMFVFNQSKLDQLFNYNAKKAAIAEKKIAEINDNFQLSFADGATLNSLVMEKKPLINKLQKIDPNLVKQDDLMNHAEEMGIDLMQDDAGSIIIMDSRDLTKFVNLLNDDYYESPMTGQRY
;
A
#
# COMPACT_ATOMS: atom_id res chain seq x y z
N VAL A 1 14.12 -22.12 -23.77
CA VAL A 1 13.05 -21.22 -23.29
C VAL A 1 11.75 -21.73 -23.93
N ALA A 2 10.86 -22.29 -23.11
CA ALA A 2 9.54 -22.73 -23.59
C ALA A 2 8.65 -21.47 -23.68
N LYS A 3 8.14 -21.18 -24.87
CA LYS A 3 7.13 -20.13 -25.04
C LYS A 3 5.78 -20.73 -24.64
N VAL A 4 5.22 -20.27 -23.52
CA VAL A 4 3.87 -20.64 -23.13
C VAL A 4 2.91 -19.81 -23.98
N LEU A 5 2.09 -20.49 -24.79
CA LEU A 5 1.03 -19.83 -25.54
C LEU A 5 -0.17 -19.55 -24.63
N PRO A 6 -0.85 -18.40 -24.77
CA PRO A 6 -2.04 -18.09 -23.98
C PRO A 6 -3.09 -19.18 -24.14
N GLY A 7 -3.46 -19.81 -23.03
CA GLY A 7 -4.24 -21.07 -23.04
C GLY A 7 -5.74 -20.95 -23.31
N SER A 8 -6.27 -19.75 -23.56
CA SER A 8 -7.72 -19.57 -23.72
C SER A 8 -8.29 -20.21 -24.99
N ASN A 9 -7.47 -20.46 -26.02
CA ASN A 9 -7.95 -20.93 -27.33
C ASN A 9 -7.46 -22.33 -27.75
N ILE A 10 -6.57 -22.96 -26.98
CA ILE A 10 -5.92 -24.21 -27.44
C ILE A 10 -6.26 -25.43 -26.59
N MET A 11 -6.84 -25.23 -25.41
CA MET A 11 -7.16 -26.31 -24.48
C MET A 11 -8.68 -26.43 -24.23
N LYS A 12 -9.36 -27.16 -25.09
CA LYS A 12 -10.63 -27.81 -24.73
C LYS A 12 -10.33 -29.26 -24.40
N GLY A 13 -10.35 -29.61 -23.11
CA GLY A 13 -10.06 -30.95 -22.61
C GLY A 13 -8.60 -31.17 -22.19
N ASN A 14 -8.22 -32.42 -21.96
CA ASN A 14 -6.89 -32.85 -21.53
C ASN A 14 -5.84 -32.91 -22.65
N ALA A 15 -6.16 -32.46 -23.85
CA ALA A 15 -5.25 -32.46 -24.97
C ALA A 15 -4.72 -31.06 -25.26
N GLY A 16 -3.42 -30.92 -25.29
CA GLY A 16 -2.72 -29.68 -25.62
C GLY A 16 -1.50 -29.95 -26.50
N TRP A 17 -0.98 -28.87 -27.07
CA TRP A 17 0.22 -28.93 -27.92
C TRP A 17 1.25 -27.94 -27.42
N LEU A 18 2.51 -28.36 -27.37
CA LEU A 18 3.64 -27.48 -27.07
C LEU A 18 4.42 -27.21 -28.36
N VAL A 19 4.93 -25.99 -28.49
CA VAL A 19 5.92 -25.68 -29.53
C VAL A 19 7.32 -25.88 -28.94
N ARG A 20 7.99 -26.93 -29.40
CA ARG A 20 9.37 -27.23 -29.00
C ARG A 20 10.24 -27.28 -30.25
N ASN A 21 11.28 -26.43 -30.30
CA ASN A 21 12.17 -26.33 -31.48
C ASN A 21 11.43 -26.05 -32.79
N GLY A 22 10.40 -25.20 -32.77
CA GLY A 22 9.61 -24.86 -33.97
C GLY A 22 8.60 -25.91 -34.40
N LYS A 23 8.45 -27.01 -33.66
CA LYS A 23 7.49 -28.11 -33.99
C LYS A 23 6.40 -28.20 -32.93
N PHE A 24 5.19 -28.49 -33.35
CA PHE A 24 4.09 -28.86 -32.46
C PHE A 24 4.29 -30.27 -31.94
N VAL A 25 4.38 -30.47 -30.65
CA VAL A 25 4.44 -31.78 -29.99
C VAL A 25 3.22 -31.95 -29.09
N PRO A 26 2.62 -33.14 -29.04
CA PRO A 26 1.53 -33.42 -28.11
C PRO A 26 1.97 -33.15 -26.70
N PHE A 27 1.05 -32.61 -25.92
CA PHE A 27 1.26 -32.30 -24.52
C PHE A 27 0.84 -33.51 -23.70
N ASP A 28 1.78 -34.12 -23.02
CA ASP A 28 1.48 -35.18 -22.07
C ASP A 28 0.98 -34.58 -20.75
N ALA A 29 -0.28 -34.85 -20.44
CA ALA A 29 -0.96 -34.25 -19.30
C ALA A 29 -0.43 -34.73 -17.93
N ASP A 30 0.20 -35.91 -17.88
CA ASP A 30 0.60 -36.53 -16.62
C ASP A 30 1.90 -35.94 -16.03
N GLY A 31 2.68 -35.20 -16.82
CA GLY A 31 3.91 -34.54 -16.36
C GLY A 31 3.93 -33.03 -16.50
N ALA A 32 2.82 -32.41 -16.83
CA ALA A 32 2.80 -31.00 -17.20
C ALA A 32 2.20 -30.07 -16.15
N LEU A 33 2.94 -29.03 -15.81
CA LEU A 33 2.45 -27.92 -14.99
C LEU A 33 1.46 -27.09 -15.82
N ARG A 34 0.19 -27.16 -15.47
CA ARG A 34 -0.84 -26.28 -16.05
C ARG A 34 -0.73 -24.90 -15.40
N ILE A 35 -0.25 -23.92 -16.16
CA ILE A 35 -0.24 -22.52 -15.71
C ILE A 35 -1.54 -21.88 -16.22
N PRO A 36 -2.47 -21.50 -15.35
CA PRO A 36 -3.68 -20.77 -15.75
C PRO A 36 -3.29 -19.48 -16.46
N THR A 37 -4.06 -19.07 -17.46
CA THR A 37 -3.85 -17.81 -18.19
C THR A 37 -4.08 -16.56 -17.32
N ASP A 38 -4.84 -16.73 -16.25
CA ASP A 38 -5.10 -15.73 -15.24
C ASP A 38 -4.11 -15.87 -14.07
N ASN A 39 -2.81 -15.78 -14.37
CA ASN A 39 -1.79 -15.78 -13.33
C ASN A 39 -2.08 -14.68 -12.32
N GLN A 40 -2.23 -15.06 -11.08
CA GLN A 40 -2.55 -14.15 -9.99
C GLN A 40 -1.28 -13.55 -9.37
N MET A 41 -0.18 -14.29 -9.47
CA MET A 41 1.13 -13.93 -8.93
C MET A 41 2.23 -14.55 -9.76
N LEU A 42 3.39 -13.89 -9.82
CA LEU A 42 4.63 -14.40 -10.38
C LEU A 42 5.74 -14.17 -9.35
N ILE A 43 6.49 -15.21 -9.05
CA ILE A 43 7.70 -15.10 -8.24
C ILE A 43 8.90 -15.30 -9.17
N LEU A 44 9.81 -14.33 -9.16
CA LEU A 44 11.04 -14.37 -9.93
C LEU A 44 12.19 -14.02 -8.97
N ASP A 45 13.05 -14.96 -8.70
CA ASP A 45 14.12 -14.85 -7.71
C ASP A 45 13.57 -14.48 -6.32
N GLN A 46 13.81 -13.26 -5.86
CA GLN A 46 13.33 -12.74 -4.57
C GLN A 46 12.13 -11.81 -4.71
N ASP A 47 11.70 -11.52 -5.94
CA ASP A 47 10.62 -10.61 -6.23
C ASP A 47 9.30 -11.36 -6.45
N MET A 48 8.22 -10.79 -5.93
CA MET A 48 6.86 -11.28 -6.12
C MET A 48 6.01 -10.22 -6.83
N PHE A 49 5.59 -10.52 -8.04
CA PHE A 49 4.68 -9.69 -8.82
C PHE A 49 3.25 -10.16 -8.57
N VAL A 50 2.41 -9.28 -8.04
CA VAL A 50 1.02 -9.59 -7.70
C VAL A 50 0.09 -8.92 -8.70
N PHE A 51 -0.65 -9.74 -9.45
CA PHE A 51 -1.65 -9.26 -10.42
C PHE A 51 -3.06 -9.21 -9.84
N ASN A 52 -3.30 -9.96 -8.74
CA ASN A 52 -4.59 -9.97 -8.06
C ASN A 52 -4.39 -9.92 -6.54
N GLN A 53 -4.66 -8.75 -5.96
CA GLN A 53 -4.49 -8.51 -4.53
C GLN A 53 -5.44 -9.35 -3.66
N SER A 54 -6.65 -9.66 -4.15
CA SER A 54 -7.59 -10.49 -3.40
C SER A 54 -7.08 -11.92 -3.24
N LYS A 55 -6.37 -12.44 -4.24
CA LYS A 55 -5.73 -13.75 -4.15
C LYS A 55 -4.52 -13.75 -3.22
N LEU A 56 -3.75 -12.67 -3.22
CA LEU A 56 -2.68 -12.48 -2.25
C LEU A 56 -3.23 -12.52 -0.82
N ASP A 57 -4.35 -11.83 -0.58
CA ASP A 57 -4.98 -11.82 0.73
C ASP A 57 -5.45 -13.21 1.15
N GLN A 58 -6.14 -13.94 0.27
CA GLN A 58 -6.61 -15.31 0.53
C GLN A 58 -5.48 -16.27 0.90
N LEU A 59 -4.32 -16.17 0.22
CA LEU A 59 -3.20 -17.10 0.40
C LEU A 59 -2.31 -16.74 1.60
N PHE A 60 -2.13 -15.44 1.86
CA PHE A 60 -1.13 -14.96 2.82
C PHE A 60 -1.71 -14.14 3.97
N ASN A 61 -3.04 -13.97 4.02
CA ASN A 61 -3.73 -13.10 4.97
C ASN A 61 -3.12 -11.67 4.99
N TYR A 62 -2.93 -11.12 3.79
CA TYR A 62 -2.14 -9.91 3.57
C TYR A 62 -2.77 -8.68 4.22
N ASN A 63 -4.10 -8.58 4.19
CA ASN A 63 -4.81 -7.45 4.82
C ASN A 63 -4.67 -7.47 6.35
N ALA A 64 -4.68 -8.64 6.98
CA ALA A 64 -4.44 -8.75 8.42
C ALA A 64 -3.00 -8.35 8.79
N LYS A 65 -2.01 -8.74 7.98
CA LYS A 65 -0.62 -8.30 8.17
C LYS A 65 -0.47 -6.78 8.01
N LYS A 66 -1.14 -6.18 7.02
CA LYS A 66 -1.18 -4.73 6.86
C LYS A 66 -1.80 -4.02 8.05
N ALA A 67 -2.91 -4.53 8.58
CA ALA A 67 -3.55 -3.97 9.76
C ALA A 67 -2.61 -4.01 10.98
N ALA A 68 -1.95 -5.14 11.22
CA ALA A 68 -0.99 -5.28 12.32
C ALA A 68 0.21 -4.31 12.19
N ILE A 69 0.71 -4.08 10.97
CA ILE A 69 1.76 -3.09 10.73
C ILE A 69 1.22 -1.67 11.01
N ALA A 70 0.00 -1.37 10.56
CA ALA A 70 -0.62 -0.08 10.79
C ALA A 70 -0.84 0.18 12.29
N GLU A 71 -1.31 -0.80 13.06
CA GLU A 71 -1.47 -0.70 14.51
C GLU A 71 -0.14 -0.40 15.21
N LYS A 72 0.95 -1.05 14.81
CA LYS A 72 2.28 -0.74 15.32
C LYS A 72 2.69 0.71 15.00
N LYS A 73 2.46 1.16 13.76
CA LYS A 73 2.77 2.54 13.35
C LYS A 73 1.90 3.57 14.07
N ILE A 74 0.64 3.26 14.34
CA ILE A 74 -0.25 4.09 15.16
C ILE A 74 0.30 4.26 16.58
N ALA A 75 0.80 3.18 17.20
CA ALA A 75 1.43 3.26 18.51
C ALA A 75 2.69 4.15 18.46
N GLU A 76 3.59 3.94 17.49
CA GLU A 76 4.78 4.77 17.29
C GLU A 76 4.43 6.27 17.10
N ILE A 77 3.36 6.57 16.36
CA ILE A 77 2.88 7.96 16.17
C ILE A 77 2.38 8.56 17.50
N ASN A 78 1.57 7.81 18.25
CA ASN A 78 1.07 8.28 19.55
C ASN A 78 2.20 8.49 20.58
N ASP A 79 3.30 7.76 20.47
CA ASP A 79 4.47 7.94 21.35
C ASP A 79 5.31 9.18 20.96
N ASN A 80 5.32 9.55 19.67
CA ASN A 80 6.17 10.64 19.15
C ASN A 80 5.45 11.98 18.98
N PHE A 81 4.12 11.97 18.86
CA PHE A 81 3.32 13.16 18.59
C PHE A 81 2.23 13.34 19.64
N GLN A 82 2.07 14.57 20.07
CA GLN A 82 0.95 14.94 20.93
C GLN A 82 -0.27 15.23 20.04
N LEU A 83 -1.25 14.33 20.07
CA LEU A 83 -2.46 14.44 19.26
C LEU A 83 -3.68 14.64 20.15
N SER A 84 -4.53 15.59 19.78
CA SER A 84 -5.82 15.87 20.41
C SER A 84 -6.94 15.54 19.41
N PHE A 85 -7.93 14.78 19.86
CA PHE A 85 -9.02 14.29 19.01
C PHE A 85 -10.37 14.84 19.47
N ALA A 86 -11.25 15.16 18.51
CA ALA A 86 -12.62 15.53 18.82
C ALA A 86 -13.45 14.32 19.25
N ASP A 87 -14.40 14.55 20.16
CA ASP A 87 -15.52 13.65 20.51
C ASP A 87 -15.16 12.17 20.79
N GLY A 88 -14.04 11.92 21.48
CA GLY A 88 -13.65 10.56 21.87
C GLY A 88 -13.15 9.69 20.71
N ALA A 89 -12.88 10.28 19.55
CA ALA A 89 -12.19 9.60 18.48
C ALA A 89 -10.74 9.24 18.90
N THR A 90 -10.16 8.28 18.23
CA THR A 90 -8.76 7.86 18.41
C THR A 90 -8.09 7.78 17.05
N LEU A 91 -6.75 7.88 17.02
CA LEU A 91 -6.00 7.69 15.79
C LEU A 91 -6.35 6.36 15.13
N ASN A 92 -6.49 5.30 15.93
CA ASN A 92 -6.83 3.96 15.43
C ASN A 92 -8.22 3.92 14.77
N SER A 93 -9.26 4.50 15.40
CA SER A 93 -10.62 4.51 14.83
C SER A 93 -10.65 5.23 13.49
N LEU A 94 -10.03 6.41 13.41
CA LEU A 94 -10.02 7.23 12.18
C LEU A 94 -9.20 6.60 11.06
N VAL A 95 -8.08 5.94 11.37
CA VAL A 95 -7.26 5.23 10.37
C VAL A 95 -8.00 4.03 9.82
N MET A 96 -8.69 3.24 10.67
CA MET A 96 -9.39 2.03 10.25
C MET A 96 -10.60 2.33 9.35
N GLU A 97 -11.19 3.51 9.47
CA GLU A 97 -12.24 3.98 8.56
C GLU A 97 -11.73 4.24 7.13
N LYS A 98 -10.43 4.60 6.99
CA LYS A 98 -9.83 4.97 5.70
C LYS A 98 -8.73 4.02 5.27
N LYS A 99 -9.08 2.95 4.54
CA LYS A 99 -8.11 1.99 3.99
C LYS A 99 -6.89 2.59 3.28
N PRO A 100 -6.98 3.71 2.50
CA PRO A 100 -5.81 4.33 1.89
C PRO A 100 -4.77 4.81 2.90
N LEU A 101 -5.17 5.27 4.09
CA LEU A 101 -4.25 5.72 5.13
C LEU A 101 -3.43 4.56 5.69
N ILE A 102 -4.00 3.36 5.81
CA ILE A 102 -3.29 2.15 6.22
C ILE A 102 -2.07 1.90 5.31
N ASN A 103 -2.23 2.08 3.99
CA ASN A 103 -1.13 1.89 3.04
C ASN A 103 -0.05 2.98 3.18
N LYS A 104 -0.43 4.22 3.50
CA LYS A 104 0.51 5.32 3.72
C LYS A 104 1.30 5.11 5.01
N LEU A 105 0.63 4.76 6.11
CA LEU A 105 1.27 4.51 7.40
C LEU A 105 2.37 3.46 7.34
N GLN A 106 2.26 2.45 6.48
CA GLN A 106 3.30 1.43 6.33
C GLN A 106 4.65 1.99 5.85
N LYS A 107 4.64 3.12 5.16
CA LYS A 107 5.84 3.75 4.58
C LYS A 107 6.50 4.75 5.51
N ILE A 108 5.77 5.21 6.53
CA ILE A 108 6.21 6.26 7.44
C ILE A 108 7.17 5.68 8.48
N ASP A 109 8.24 6.42 8.77
CA ASP A 109 9.01 6.25 10.00
C ASP A 109 8.79 7.47 10.91
N PRO A 110 7.88 7.38 11.90
CA PRO A 110 7.54 8.51 12.75
C PRO A 110 8.72 9.03 13.58
N ASN A 111 9.77 8.23 13.75
CA ASN A 111 10.94 8.60 14.53
C ASN A 111 11.88 9.56 13.79
N LEU A 112 11.71 9.72 12.48
CA LEU A 112 12.52 10.62 11.66
C LEU A 112 11.99 12.07 11.66
N VAL A 113 10.75 12.27 12.08
CA VAL A 113 10.07 13.58 12.03
C VAL A 113 9.77 14.07 13.44
N LYS A 114 10.16 15.29 13.75
CA LYS A 114 9.77 15.95 14.99
C LYS A 114 8.47 16.74 14.78
N GLN A 115 7.69 16.86 15.84
CA GLN A 115 6.42 17.58 15.79
C GLN A 115 6.59 19.04 15.35
N ASP A 116 7.59 19.73 15.87
CA ASP A 116 7.86 21.14 15.51
C ASP A 116 8.23 21.27 14.03
N ASP A 117 9.06 20.37 13.51
CA ASP A 117 9.46 20.37 12.09
C ASP A 117 8.26 20.11 11.19
N LEU A 118 7.35 19.20 11.59
CA LEU A 118 6.12 18.90 10.88
C LEU A 118 5.19 20.12 10.84
N MET A 119 5.01 20.83 11.97
CA MET A 119 4.16 22.01 12.03
C MET A 119 4.73 23.18 11.24
N ASN A 120 6.06 23.39 11.27
CA ASN A 120 6.72 24.41 10.46
C ASN A 120 6.52 24.11 8.97
N HIS A 121 6.67 22.85 8.56
CA HIS A 121 6.43 22.45 7.17
C HIS A 121 4.97 22.63 6.76
N ALA A 122 4.02 22.32 7.65
CA ALA A 122 2.60 22.58 7.40
C ALA A 122 2.33 24.05 7.12
N GLU A 123 2.91 24.96 7.92
CA GLU A 123 2.78 26.42 7.75
C GLU A 123 3.40 26.88 6.43
N GLU A 124 4.63 26.45 6.12
CA GLU A 124 5.30 26.77 4.86
C GLU A 124 4.51 26.35 3.63
N MET A 125 3.90 25.17 3.68
CA MET A 125 3.08 24.63 2.59
C MET A 125 1.65 25.19 2.56
N GLY A 126 1.24 25.96 3.59
CA GLY A 126 -0.12 26.48 3.70
C GLY A 126 -1.15 25.40 4.02
N ILE A 127 -0.74 24.35 4.70
CA ILE A 127 -1.61 23.26 5.16
C ILE A 127 -2.24 23.69 6.48
N ASP A 128 -3.57 23.81 6.48
CA ASP A 128 -4.34 24.16 7.67
C ASP A 128 -4.38 22.97 8.64
N LEU A 129 -3.42 22.94 9.57
CA LEU A 129 -3.32 22.00 10.67
C LEU A 129 -3.11 22.81 11.96
N MET A 130 -3.98 22.63 12.93
CA MET A 130 -4.02 23.45 14.14
C MET A 130 -3.37 22.74 15.34
N GLN A 131 -2.87 23.55 16.27
CA GLN A 131 -2.46 23.09 17.60
C GLN A 131 -3.32 23.74 18.67
N ASP A 132 -3.50 23.03 19.78
CA ASP A 132 -4.11 23.59 21.00
C ASP A 132 -3.07 24.36 21.86
N ASP A 133 -3.53 24.97 22.94
CA ASP A 133 -2.68 25.75 23.86
C ASP A 133 -1.62 24.88 24.56
N ALA A 134 -1.79 23.55 24.57
CA ALA A 134 -0.82 22.61 25.11
C ALA A 134 0.21 22.16 24.06
N GLY A 135 0.08 22.60 22.80
CA GLY A 135 0.93 22.24 21.69
C GLY A 135 0.52 20.93 21.01
N SER A 136 -0.63 20.33 21.37
CA SER A 136 -1.09 19.11 20.71
C SER A 136 -1.71 19.42 19.35
N ILE A 137 -1.43 18.60 18.35
CA ILE A 137 -2.02 18.71 17.01
C ILE A 137 -3.48 18.28 17.08
N ILE A 138 -4.38 19.16 16.65
CA ILE A 138 -5.83 18.92 16.70
C ILE A 138 -6.26 18.15 15.45
N ILE A 139 -6.86 16.99 15.65
CA ILE A 139 -7.45 16.14 14.60
C ILE A 139 -8.97 16.12 14.83
N MET A 140 -9.67 16.97 14.09
CA MET A 140 -11.13 17.08 14.21
C MET A 140 -11.84 15.98 13.47
N ASP A 141 -11.35 15.63 12.29
CA ASP A 141 -11.97 14.65 11.41
C ASP A 141 -10.93 13.89 10.57
N SER A 142 -11.45 13.02 9.69
CA SER A 142 -10.63 12.23 8.79
C SER A 142 -9.89 13.05 7.71
N ARG A 143 -10.23 14.34 7.49
CA ARG A 143 -9.51 15.23 6.56
C ARG A 143 -8.25 15.74 7.23
N ASP A 144 -8.34 16.18 8.50
CA ASP A 144 -7.16 16.61 9.25
C ASP A 144 -6.19 15.46 9.46
N LEU A 145 -6.72 14.26 9.76
CA LEU A 145 -5.88 13.05 9.79
C LEU A 145 -5.18 12.81 8.46
N THR A 146 -5.86 13.04 7.34
CA THR A 146 -5.24 12.86 6.01
C THR A 146 -4.12 13.87 5.78
N LYS A 147 -4.31 15.14 6.16
CA LYS A 147 -3.27 16.18 6.10
C LYS A 147 -2.06 15.79 6.94
N PHE A 148 -2.30 15.40 8.20
CA PHE A 148 -1.26 14.97 9.13
C PHE A 148 -0.45 13.78 8.58
N VAL A 149 -1.12 12.72 8.09
CA VAL A 149 -0.46 11.54 7.51
C VAL A 149 0.29 11.88 6.23
N ASN A 150 -0.22 12.79 5.40
CA ASN A 150 0.47 13.26 4.20
C ASN A 150 1.73 14.06 4.55
N LEU A 151 1.68 14.92 5.58
CA LEU A 151 2.87 15.63 6.09
C LEU A 151 3.92 14.64 6.61
N LEU A 152 3.53 13.64 7.42
CA LEU A 152 4.43 12.60 7.89
C LEU A 152 5.07 11.77 6.77
N ASN A 153 4.38 11.62 5.63
CA ASN A 153 4.84 10.85 4.48
C ASN A 153 5.56 11.72 3.43
N ASP A 154 5.78 13.00 3.73
CA ASP A 154 6.40 13.98 2.82
C ASP A 154 5.67 14.03 1.45
N ASP A 155 4.33 13.94 1.49
CA ASP A 155 3.50 13.94 0.27
C ASP A 155 3.22 15.35 -0.26
N TYR A 156 3.55 16.40 0.49
CA TYR A 156 3.40 17.79 0.07
C TYR A 156 4.73 18.35 -0.41
N TYR A 157 4.74 18.86 -1.62
CA TYR A 157 5.95 19.47 -2.19
C TYR A 157 5.61 20.64 -3.10
N GLU A 158 6.55 21.55 -3.22
CA GLU A 158 6.50 22.63 -4.19
C GLU A 158 7.39 22.31 -5.39
N SER A 159 6.83 22.37 -6.60
CA SER A 159 7.60 22.14 -7.82
C SER A 159 8.63 23.27 -8.01
N PRO A 160 9.93 22.96 -8.05
CA PRO A 160 10.96 23.98 -8.28
C PRO A 160 10.87 24.60 -9.68
N MET A 161 10.17 23.97 -10.61
CA MET A 161 10.01 24.45 -11.99
C MET A 161 8.83 25.41 -12.14
N THR A 162 7.75 25.19 -11.42
CA THR A 162 6.49 25.93 -11.61
C THR A 162 6.05 26.72 -10.38
N GLY A 163 6.65 26.47 -9.22
CA GLY A 163 6.20 27.00 -7.94
C GLY A 163 4.81 26.51 -7.51
N GLN A 164 4.28 25.47 -8.19
CA GLN A 164 3.02 24.87 -7.80
C GLN A 164 3.21 23.92 -6.60
N ARG A 165 2.29 24.00 -5.67
CA ARG A 165 2.22 23.12 -4.49
C ARG A 165 1.26 21.96 -4.75
N TYR A 166 1.64 20.78 -4.29
CA TYR A 166 0.90 19.54 -4.48
C TYR A 166 0.70 18.85 -3.14
#